data_6a6ef1a673daef69d0e308fc0e056140
#
_entry.id   6a6ef1a673daef69d0e308fc0e056140
#
_cell.length_a   1.000
_cell.length_b   1.000
_cell.length_c   1.000
_cell.angle_alpha   90.00
_cell.angle_beta   90.00
_cell.angle_gamma   90.00
#
_symmetry.space_group_name_H-M   'P 1'
#
loop_
_entity.id
_entity.type
_entity.pdbx_description
1 polymer ?
#
loop_
_entity_poly.entity_id
_entity_poly.type
_entity_poly.pdbx_seq_one_letter_code
_entity_poly.pdbx_strand_id
1 'polypeptide(L)'
;MKFGKDNNTENTHRECLNKMLKIEKAKKEDRNTMMNLLEKYLYEFSQWDKADVNENGLYGYEYLDCYFEEENRYPYFIKVDDKIAGLVLISDHQEVPEESTDFCMSEFFIMHKYRRKGYGKEAVFKVLDLHHGKWQLKRHPHNIASVKFWNNVIDEYTCGNYRL
;
A
#
# COMPACT_ATOMS: atom_id res chain seq x y z
N MET A 1 -29.37 28.55 -21.75
CA MET A 1 -28.24 27.61 -21.56
C MET A 1 -27.50 27.51 -22.88
N LYS A 2 -26.28 28.02 -22.95
CA LYS A 2 -25.43 27.89 -24.15
C LYS A 2 -24.39 26.82 -23.88
N PHE A 3 -24.34 25.78 -24.70
CA PHE A 3 -23.28 24.75 -24.62
C PHE A 3 -22.21 25.11 -25.68
N GLY A 4 -20.99 25.40 -25.20
CA GLY A 4 -19.81 25.51 -26.06
C GLY A 4 -19.10 24.12 -26.03
N LYS A 5 -18.63 23.68 -27.21
CA LYS A 5 -17.73 22.52 -27.29
C LYS A 5 -16.36 22.98 -26.81
N ASP A 6 -15.92 22.50 -25.66
CA ASP A 6 -14.57 22.69 -25.16
C ASP A 6 -13.65 21.62 -25.76
N ASN A 7 -12.63 22.08 -26.48
CA ASN A 7 -11.54 21.29 -27.07
C ASN A 7 -10.56 20.75 -26.00
N ASN A 8 -11.04 20.42 -24.80
CA ASN A 8 -10.18 20.06 -23.65
C ASN A 8 -10.10 18.56 -23.39
N THR A 9 -10.73 17.72 -24.22
CA THR A 9 -10.76 16.27 -24.04
C THR A 9 -9.51 15.55 -24.54
N GLU A 10 -8.75 16.15 -25.45
CA GLU A 10 -7.52 15.52 -25.96
C GLU A 10 -6.30 15.70 -25.03
N ASN A 11 -6.26 16.76 -24.23
CA ASN A 11 -5.15 16.99 -23.30
C ASN A 11 -5.20 16.11 -22.06
N THR A 12 -6.39 15.72 -21.57
CA THR A 12 -6.55 14.84 -20.41
C THR A 12 -6.10 13.41 -20.69
N HIS A 13 -6.21 12.91 -21.91
CA HIS A 13 -5.71 11.58 -22.28
C HIS A 13 -4.19 11.52 -22.47
N ARG A 14 -3.54 12.62 -22.85
CA ARG A 14 -2.08 12.68 -22.96
C ARG A 14 -1.38 12.83 -21.61
N GLU A 15 -1.99 13.47 -20.62
CA GLU A 15 -1.44 13.59 -19.26
C GLU A 15 -1.50 12.26 -18.46
N CYS A 16 -2.36 11.31 -18.82
CA CYS A 16 -2.40 9.98 -18.19
C CYS A 16 -1.25 9.05 -18.62
N LEU A 17 -0.53 9.36 -19.70
CA LEU A 17 0.39 8.42 -20.34
C LEU A 17 1.82 8.44 -19.79
N ASN A 18 2.15 9.28 -18.78
CA ASN A 18 3.54 9.38 -18.30
C ASN A 18 3.70 9.58 -16.79
N LYS A 19 2.72 9.18 -15.99
CA LYS A 19 2.86 9.27 -14.52
C LYS A 19 3.74 8.13 -14.03
N MET A 20 4.93 8.47 -13.52
CA MET A 20 5.91 7.50 -13.06
C MET A 20 5.67 7.14 -11.59
N LEU A 21 5.32 5.87 -11.34
CA LEU A 21 5.27 5.31 -10.00
C LEU A 21 6.66 4.84 -9.55
N LYS A 22 7.04 5.24 -8.34
CA LYS A 22 8.28 4.81 -7.67
C LYS A 22 7.95 4.18 -6.32
N ILE A 23 8.72 3.15 -5.96
CA ILE A 23 8.79 2.60 -4.60
C ILE A 23 10.09 3.15 -3.99
N GLU A 24 9.96 3.99 -2.98
CA GLU A 24 11.09 4.66 -2.35
C GLU A 24 11.23 4.22 -0.89
N LYS A 25 12.41 3.70 -0.52
CA LYS A 25 12.66 3.30 0.87
C LYS A 25 12.64 4.53 1.77
N ALA A 26 11.80 4.50 2.81
CA ALA A 26 11.75 5.55 3.80
C ALA A 26 13.00 5.52 4.69
N LYS A 27 13.49 6.68 5.06
CA LYS A 27 14.64 6.84 5.95
C LYS A 27 14.16 7.21 7.36
N LYS A 28 15.06 7.18 8.33
CA LYS A 28 14.73 7.47 9.74
C LYS A 28 14.11 8.86 9.93
N GLU A 29 14.55 9.85 9.17
CA GLU A 29 13.99 11.21 9.18
C GLU A 29 12.54 11.27 8.66
N ASP A 30 12.10 10.27 7.89
CA ASP A 30 10.74 10.18 7.34
C ASP A 30 9.73 9.56 8.32
N ARG A 31 10.18 9.13 9.50
CA ARG A 31 9.35 8.43 10.49
C ARG A 31 8.01 9.13 10.77
N ASN A 32 8.06 10.45 11.00
CA ASN A 32 6.84 11.21 11.30
C ASN A 32 5.89 11.28 10.10
N THR A 33 6.42 11.38 8.89
CA THR A 33 5.62 11.33 7.66
C THR A 33 4.95 9.98 7.49
N MET A 34 5.68 8.89 7.78
CA MET A 34 5.14 7.53 7.75
C MET A 34 4.04 7.34 8.80
N MET A 35 4.25 7.81 10.04
CA MET A 35 3.24 7.77 11.10
C MET A 35 1.96 8.52 10.68
N ASN A 36 2.09 9.71 10.11
CA ASN A 36 0.95 10.50 9.63
C ASN A 36 0.15 9.79 8.51
N LEU A 37 0.79 8.95 7.71
CA LEU A 37 0.10 8.12 6.71
C LEU A 37 -0.57 6.92 7.35
N LEU A 38 0.10 6.29 8.33
CA LEU A 38 -0.45 5.16 9.09
C LEU A 38 -1.70 5.57 9.87
N GLU A 39 -1.75 6.78 10.45
CA GLU A 39 -2.97 7.29 11.09
C GLU A 39 -4.17 7.32 10.12
N LYS A 40 -3.96 7.71 8.86
CA LYS A 40 -5.01 7.70 7.84
C LYS A 40 -5.44 6.29 7.47
N TYR A 41 -4.48 5.39 7.39
CA TYR A 41 -4.70 3.97 7.12
C TYR A 41 -5.49 3.32 8.25
N LEU A 42 -5.09 3.53 9.51
CA LEU A 42 -5.75 2.98 10.70
C LEU A 42 -7.17 3.55 10.85
N TYR A 43 -7.36 4.84 10.55
CA TYR A 43 -8.72 5.42 10.51
C TYR A 43 -9.62 4.68 9.51
N GLU A 44 -9.12 4.34 8.32
CA GLU A 44 -9.91 3.55 7.37
C GLU A 44 -10.19 2.13 7.91
N PHE A 45 -9.23 1.51 8.62
CA PHE A 45 -9.41 0.19 9.22
C PHE A 45 -10.39 0.19 10.38
N SER A 46 -10.51 1.26 11.13
CA SER A 46 -11.41 1.37 12.29
C SER A 46 -12.89 1.13 11.97
N GLN A 47 -13.29 1.20 10.69
CA GLN A 47 -14.63 0.82 10.27
C GLN A 47 -14.91 -0.68 10.45
N TRP A 48 -13.87 -1.52 10.49
CA TRP A 48 -13.98 -2.98 10.63
C TRP A 48 -13.54 -3.47 12.01
N ASP A 49 -12.38 -3.04 12.49
CA ASP A 49 -11.79 -3.49 13.76
C ASP A 49 -12.36 -2.77 14.99
N LYS A 50 -13.06 -1.64 14.76
CA LYS A 50 -13.70 -0.81 15.82
C LYS A 50 -12.70 -0.27 16.85
N ALA A 51 -11.44 -0.09 16.44
CA ALA A 51 -10.42 0.48 17.31
C ALA A 51 -10.78 1.91 17.73
N ASP A 52 -10.50 2.25 18.97
CA ASP A 52 -10.62 3.60 19.53
C ASP A 52 -9.29 4.34 19.40
N VAL A 53 -9.36 5.66 19.33
CA VAL A 53 -8.17 6.51 19.45
C VAL A 53 -7.75 6.67 20.90
N ASN A 54 -6.48 6.98 21.12
CA ASN A 54 -5.94 7.33 22.43
C ASN A 54 -6.35 8.74 22.89
N GLU A 55 -5.88 9.18 24.05
CA GLU A 55 -6.16 10.52 24.63
C GLU A 55 -5.75 11.71 23.76
N ASN A 56 -4.83 11.48 22.80
CA ASN A 56 -4.38 12.50 21.84
C ASN A 56 -5.16 12.45 20.51
N GLY A 57 -6.19 11.58 20.41
CA GLY A 57 -6.97 11.39 19.21
C GLY A 57 -6.26 10.62 18.09
N LEU A 58 -5.26 9.82 18.44
CA LEU A 58 -4.46 9.03 17.51
C LEU A 58 -4.68 7.53 17.72
N TYR A 59 -4.69 6.75 16.65
CA TYR A 59 -4.68 5.29 16.75
C TYR A 59 -3.32 4.76 17.21
N GLY A 60 -2.24 5.34 16.68
CA GLY A 60 -0.88 4.90 16.93
C GLY A 60 -0.53 3.59 16.19
N TYR A 61 0.73 3.44 15.83
CA TYR A 61 1.27 2.22 15.24
C TYR A 61 2.52 1.81 16.02
N GLU A 62 2.38 0.88 16.94
CA GLU A 62 3.41 0.53 17.92
C GLU A 62 4.71 0.02 17.30
N TYR A 63 4.62 -0.67 16.15
CA TYR A 63 5.75 -1.34 15.52
C TYR A 63 6.51 -0.46 14.52
N LEU A 64 6.17 0.84 14.40
CA LEU A 64 6.78 1.68 13.36
C LEU A 64 8.28 1.80 13.54
N ASP A 65 8.77 1.93 14.76
CA ASP A 65 10.20 2.11 15.04
C ASP A 65 11.02 0.89 14.61
N CYS A 66 10.48 -0.34 14.73
CA CYS A 66 11.11 -1.56 14.25
C CYS A 66 11.46 -1.47 12.75
N TYR A 67 10.64 -0.77 11.95
CA TYR A 67 10.90 -0.63 10.51
C TYR A 67 12.10 0.28 10.18
N PHE A 68 12.58 1.06 11.14
CA PHE A 68 13.75 1.92 10.98
C PHE A 68 14.99 1.42 11.74
N GLU A 69 14.84 0.39 12.57
CA GLU A 69 15.87 -0.13 13.46
C GLU A 69 16.29 -1.57 13.14
N GLU A 70 15.39 -2.38 12.56
CA GLU A 70 15.62 -3.78 12.24
C GLU A 70 15.95 -3.98 10.75
N GLU A 71 16.95 -4.81 10.45
CA GLU A 71 17.43 -5.02 9.07
C GLU A 71 16.42 -5.77 8.18
N ASN A 72 15.57 -6.59 8.79
CA ASN A 72 14.53 -7.40 8.12
C ASN A 72 13.18 -6.68 8.00
N ARG A 73 13.16 -5.36 8.19
CA ARG A 73 11.99 -4.49 8.07
C ARG A 73 12.20 -3.46 6.95
N TYR A 74 11.21 -3.29 6.11
CA TYR A 74 11.34 -2.46 4.92
C TYR A 74 10.15 -1.50 4.80
N PRO A 75 10.31 -0.23 5.25
CA PRO A 75 9.31 0.80 5.06
C PRO A 75 9.50 1.48 3.69
N TYR A 76 8.43 1.57 2.91
CA TYR A 76 8.44 2.24 1.61
C TYR A 76 7.33 3.27 1.49
N PHE A 77 7.64 4.37 0.81
CA PHE A 77 6.64 5.23 0.21
C PHE A 77 6.33 4.76 -1.21
N ILE A 78 5.05 4.79 -1.55
CA ILE A 78 4.59 4.72 -2.93
C ILE A 78 4.48 6.17 -3.40
N LYS A 79 5.23 6.54 -4.43
CA LYS A 79 5.21 7.90 -5.00
C LYS A 79 4.71 7.86 -6.44
N VAL A 80 3.93 8.87 -6.82
CA VAL A 80 3.48 9.12 -8.19
C VAL A 80 3.83 10.55 -8.53
N ASP A 81 4.66 10.76 -9.55
CA ASP A 81 5.21 12.09 -9.92
C ASP A 81 5.86 12.79 -8.72
N ASP A 82 6.70 12.04 -7.99
CA ASP A 82 7.42 12.44 -6.76
C ASP A 82 6.52 12.84 -5.58
N LYS A 83 5.20 12.68 -5.69
CA LYS A 83 4.25 12.93 -4.59
C LYS A 83 3.88 11.62 -3.91
N ILE A 84 3.81 11.65 -2.58
CA ILE A 84 3.38 10.50 -1.79
C ILE A 84 1.96 10.11 -2.18
N ALA A 85 1.81 8.86 -2.63
CA ALA A 85 0.55 8.26 -3.04
C ALA A 85 0.10 7.14 -2.08
N GLY A 86 1.01 6.64 -1.24
CA GLY A 86 0.72 5.57 -0.29
C GLY A 86 1.96 5.10 0.45
N LEU A 87 1.82 3.96 1.14
CA LEU A 87 2.90 3.29 1.85
C LEU A 87 2.85 1.76 1.67
N VAL A 88 3.98 1.14 1.91
CA VAL A 88 4.12 -0.31 2.07
C VAL A 88 5.05 -0.57 3.26
N LEU A 89 4.65 -1.45 4.16
CA LEU A 89 5.51 -1.99 5.21
C LEU A 89 5.69 -3.49 4.98
N ILE A 90 6.94 -3.93 4.94
CA ILE A 90 7.31 -5.33 4.73
C ILE A 90 8.11 -5.80 5.93
N SER A 91 7.82 -7.01 6.40
CA SER A 91 8.54 -7.68 7.48
C SER A 91 8.80 -9.14 7.12
N ASP A 92 9.51 -9.84 7.99
CA ASP A 92 9.68 -11.28 7.98
C ASP A 92 8.70 -12.02 8.90
N HIS A 93 7.70 -11.32 9.43
CA HIS A 93 6.72 -11.91 10.32
C HIS A 93 5.89 -12.98 9.61
N GLN A 94 5.75 -14.14 10.25
CA GLN A 94 4.97 -15.26 9.70
C GLN A 94 3.51 -15.15 10.17
N GLU A 95 2.60 -14.94 9.23
CA GLU A 95 1.16 -14.98 9.49
C GLU A 95 0.65 -16.42 9.62
N VAL A 96 1.30 -17.37 8.92
CA VAL A 96 1.03 -18.81 8.99
C VAL A 96 2.30 -19.51 9.50
N PRO A 97 2.39 -19.86 10.80
CA PRO A 97 3.62 -20.35 11.42
C PRO A 97 4.18 -21.65 10.82
N GLU A 98 3.31 -22.48 10.25
CA GLU A 98 3.68 -23.78 9.67
C GLU A 98 4.34 -23.65 8.29
N GLU A 99 4.25 -22.49 7.67
CA GLU A 99 4.82 -22.24 6.35
C GLU A 99 5.98 -21.24 6.42
N SER A 100 7.15 -21.67 5.94
CA SER A 100 8.31 -20.75 5.85
C SER A 100 7.99 -19.59 4.93
N THR A 101 8.28 -18.37 5.39
CA THR A 101 8.16 -17.15 4.58
C THR A 101 9.44 -16.33 4.68
N ASP A 102 9.77 -15.65 3.60
CA ASP A 102 10.89 -14.70 3.58
C ASP A 102 10.38 -13.28 3.82
N PHE A 103 9.17 -12.99 3.35
CA PHE A 103 8.58 -11.66 3.43
C PHE A 103 7.08 -11.72 3.74
N CYS A 104 6.62 -10.77 4.53
CA CYS A 104 5.21 -10.49 4.79
C CYS A 104 4.86 -9.07 4.35
N MET A 105 3.80 -8.93 3.55
CA MET A 105 3.20 -7.63 3.28
C MET A 105 2.37 -7.23 4.49
N SER A 106 3.02 -6.59 5.47
CA SER A 106 2.39 -6.21 6.73
C SER A 106 1.34 -5.13 6.53
N GLU A 107 1.71 -4.05 5.82
CA GLU A 107 0.79 -2.95 5.55
C GLU A 107 0.90 -2.50 4.10
N PHE A 108 -0.24 -2.18 3.49
CA PHE A 108 -0.32 -1.64 2.14
C PHE A 108 -1.46 -0.63 2.04
N PHE A 109 -1.12 0.60 1.69
CA PHE A 109 -2.09 1.68 1.62
C PHE A 109 -1.89 2.56 0.40
N ILE A 110 -2.98 2.80 -0.34
CA ILE A 110 -3.04 3.79 -1.43
C ILE A 110 -4.04 4.88 -1.04
N MET A 111 -3.60 6.12 -1.06
CA MET A 111 -4.45 7.27 -0.79
C MET A 111 -5.57 7.41 -1.83
N HIS A 112 -6.76 7.85 -1.42
CA HIS A 112 -7.98 7.92 -2.26
C HIS A 112 -7.76 8.55 -3.63
N LYS A 113 -7.00 9.66 -3.70
CA LYS A 113 -6.67 10.37 -4.96
C LYS A 113 -6.06 9.46 -6.02
N TYR A 114 -5.33 8.43 -5.60
CA TYR A 114 -4.55 7.54 -6.46
C TYR A 114 -5.20 6.18 -6.71
N ARG A 115 -6.32 5.89 -6.04
CA ARG A 115 -7.06 4.63 -6.21
C ARG A 115 -7.75 4.56 -7.57
N ARG A 116 -8.06 3.34 -8.01
CA ARG A 116 -8.77 3.03 -9.27
C ARG A 116 -8.06 3.53 -10.54
N LYS A 117 -6.74 3.69 -10.50
CA LYS A 117 -5.89 4.15 -11.61
C LYS A 117 -4.77 3.15 -11.95
N GLY A 118 -4.83 1.93 -11.42
CA GLY A 118 -3.81 0.90 -11.63
C GLY A 118 -2.61 0.99 -10.70
N TYR A 119 -2.38 2.10 -10.00
CA TYR A 119 -1.19 2.31 -9.17
C TYR A 119 -1.03 1.27 -8.05
N GLY A 120 -2.11 0.78 -7.46
CA GLY A 120 -2.02 -0.27 -6.43
C GLY A 120 -1.41 -1.54 -6.98
N LYS A 121 -1.86 -2.03 -8.14
CA LYS A 121 -1.30 -3.20 -8.80
C LYS A 121 0.17 -2.98 -9.18
N GLU A 122 0.46 -1.87 -9.83
CA GLU A 122 1.83 -1.52 -10.22
C GLU A 122 2.78 -1.45 -9.01
N ALA A 123 2.33 -0.86 -7.90
CA ALA A 123 3.11 -0.80 -6.66
C ALA A 123 3.40 -2.19 -6.10
N VAL A 124 2.40 -3.08 -6.04
CA VAL A 124 2.59 -4.46 -5.58
C VAL A 124 3.61 -5.19 -6.45
N PHE A 125 3.48 -5.13 -7.77
CA PHE A 125 4.42 -5.78 -8.69
C PHE A 125 5.85 -5.30 -8.47
N LYS A 126 6.06 -3.98 -8.41
CA LYS A 126 7.38 -3.39 -8.13
C LYS A 126 7.96 -3.83 -6.78
N VAL A 127 7.13 -3.94 -5.75
CA VAL A 127 7.57 -4.41 -4.43
C VAL A 127 7.95 -5.88 -4.45
N LEU A 128 7.16 -6.73 -5.09
CA LEU A 128 7.47 -8.15 -5.23
C LEU A 128 8.74 -8.39 -6.07
N ASP A 129 8.98 -7.54 -7.08
CA ASP A 129 10.20 -7.56 -7.89
C ASP A 129 11.45 -7.09 -7.13
N LEU A 130 11.29 -6.24 -6.10
CA LEU A 130 12.39 -5.80 -5.24
C LEU A 130 12.82 -6.87 -4.22
N HIS A 131 11.93 -7.78 -3.85
CA HIS A 131 12.13 -8.76 -2.80
C HIS A 131 11.77 -10.17 -3.30
N HIS A 132 12.74 -10.90 -3.81
CA HIS A 132 12.54 -12.26 -4.30
C HIS A 132 12.49 -13.27 -3.14
N GLY A 133 11.42 -14.04 -3.05
CA GLY A 133 11.26 -15.05 -2.00
C GLY A 133 9.81 -15.50 -1.85
N LYS A 134 9.54 -16.20 -0.75
CA LYS A 134 8.20 -16.63 -0.36
C LYS A 134 7.50 -15.53 0.41
N TRP A 135 6.28 -15.23 0.00
CA TRP A 135 5.50 -14.14 0.55
C TRP A 135 4.26 -14.63 1.29
N GLN A 136 3.94 -13.94 2.37
CA GLN A 136 2.64 -14.01 3.02
C GLN A 136 2.01 -12.63 3.09
N LEU A 137 0.69 -12.57 3.15
CA LEU A 137 -0.06 -11.37 3.45
C LEU A 137 -1.38 -11.73 4.13
N LYS A 138 -1.84 -10.84 5.00
CA LYS A 138 -3.13 -10.93 5.66
C LYS A 138 -4.08 -9.87 5.12
N ARG A 139 -5.35 -10.19 5.06
CA ARG A 139 -6.40 -9.28 4.61
C ARG A 139 -7.62 -9.39 5.50
N HIS A 140 -8.22 -8.26 5.81
CA HIS A 140 -9.42 -8.26 6.64
C HIS A 140 -10.61 -8.81 5.82
N PRO A 141 -11.31 -9.86 6.30
CA PRO A 141 -12.34 -10.55 5.50
C PRO A 141 -13.54 -9.64 5.14
N HIS A 142 -13.87 -8.67 5.98
CA HIS A 142 -14.95 -7.72 5.71
C HIS A 142 -14.54 -6.58 4.77
N ASN A 143 -13.27 -6.41 4.47
CA ASN A 143 -12.80 -5.47 3.45
C ASN A 143 -12.88 -6.11 2.07
N ILE A 144 -14.10 -6.26 1.55
CA ILE A 144 -14.37 -6.94 0.28
C ILE A 144 -13.58 -6.34 -0.89
N ALA A 145 -13.37 -5.03 -0.88
CA ALA A 145 -12.59 -4.36 -1.92
C ALA A 145 -11.12 -4.79 -1.89
N SER A 146 -10.54 -4.88 -0.69
CA SER A 146 -9.18 -5.37 -0.48
C SER A 146 -9.05 -6.86 -0.83
N VAL A 147 -10.01 -7.69 -0.42
CA VAL A 147 -10.03 -9.12 -0.77
C VAL A 147 -9.99 -9.31 -2.29
N LYS A 148 -10.85 -8.61 -3.04
CA LYS A 148 -10.88 -8.69 -4.51
C LYS A 148 -9.58 -8.17 -5.13
N PHE A 149 -9.05 -7.07 -4.61
CA PHE A 149 -7.81 -6.48 -5.08
C PHE A 149 -6.66 -7.47 -4.95
N TRP A 150 -6.44 -8.02 -3.76
CA TRP A 150 -5.33 -8.94 -3.50
C TRP A 150 -5.45 -10.23 -4.29
N ASN A 151 -6.65 -10.84 -4.36
CA ASN A 151 -6.84 -12.05 -5.16
C ASN A 151 -6.44 -11.82 -6.62
N ASN A 152 -6.92 -10.74 -7.24
CA ASN A 152 -6.63 -10.46 -8.64
C ASN A 152 -5.15 -10.14 -8.89
N VAL A 153 -4.53 -9.34 -8.00
CA VAL A 153 -3.15 -8.90 -8.16
C VAL A 153 -2.17 -10.06 -7.96
N ILE A 154 -2.39 -10.88 -6.94
CA ILE A 154 -1.53 -12.04 -6.67
C ILE A 154 -1.72 -13.12 -7.74
N ASP A 155 -2.96 -13.39 -8.16
CA ASP A 155 -3.25 -14.31 -9.25
C ASP A 155 -2.50 -13.92 -10.53
N GLU A 156 -2.60 -12.64 -10.92
CA GLU A 156 -1.92 -12.12 -12.12
C GLU A 156 -0.39 -12.20 -11.99
N TYR A 157 0.18 -11.81 -10.82
CA TYR A 157 1.62 -11.81 -10.62
C TYR A 157 2.21 -13.23 -10.59
N THR A 158 1.53 -14.17 -9.96
CA THR A 158 2.02 -15.55 -9.77
C THR A 158 1.56 -16.52 -10.85
N CYS A 159 0.76 -16.07 -11.83
CA CYS A 159 0.08 -16.93 -12.82
C CYS A 159 -0.72 -18.06 -12.14
N GLY A 160 -1.41 -17.75 -11.04
CA GLY A 160 -2.22 -18.72 -10.29
C GLY A 160 -1.45 -19.58 -9.29
N ASN A 161 -0.14 -19.39 -9.14
CA ASN A 161 0.68 -20.19 -8.22
C ASN A 161 0.71 -19.56 -6.81
N TYR A 162 -0.41 -19.63 -6.11
CA TYR A 162 -0.55 -19.16 -4.70
C TYR A 162 -1.59 -19.99 -3.95
N ARG A 163 -1.64 -19.85 -2.62
CA ARG A 163 -2.66 -20.43 -1.74
C ARG A 163 -3.43 -19.35 -0.98
N LEU A 164 -4.68 -19.64 -0.66
CA LEU A 164 -5.56 -18.78 0.15
C LEU A 164 -5.69 -19.32 1.56
#